data_632431be1e81e1d4ba0ee1c4f0c969dc
#
_entry.id   632431be1e81e1d4ba0ee1c4f0c969dc
#
_cell.length_a   1.000
_cell.length_b   1.000
_cell.length_c   1.000
_cell.angle_alpha   90.00
_cell.angle_beta   90.00
_cell.angle_gamma   90.00
#
_symmetry.space_group_name_H-M   'P 1'
#
loop_
_entity.id
_entity.type
_entity.pdbx_description
1 polymer ?
#
loop_
_entity_poly.entity_id
_entity_poly.type
_entity_poly.pdbx_seq_one_letter_code
_entity_poly.pdbx_strand_id
1 'polypeptide(L)'
;MTTAARACACVVLLGRNVRALEAVYDEIERAGAAAPAIYPMDLAGATARDHDDLAASLEREFGRLDGLVHAAAHFDTLQPFEQQTSEEWSRAQQVNVNAPFLLTRACLPSLRRADDAAIVFVFDDLERVGNAFWGGYGVAKHALHGLASIVHEETESTRVRTHAILPGPMRTALRRAAYFGEDTLAHPDPAHAAAAIAWLLGPAAASTRGRVLDLRRTASAAQRD
;
A
#
# COMPACT_ATOMS: atom_id res chain seq x y z
N MET A 1 9.33 -3.48 -2.99
CA MET A 1 9.94 -2.37 -3.74
C MET A 1 10.96 -2.91 -4.75
N THR A 2 11.97 -3.65 -4.34
CA THR A 2 12.98 -4.29 -5.22
C THR A 2 12.38 -5.14 -6.35
N THR A 3 11.25 -5.80 -6.11
CA THR A 3 10.57 -6.64 -7.13
C THR A 3 10.02 -5.82 -8.30
N ALA A 4 9.44 -4.65 -8.05
CA ALA A 4 8.96 -3.74 -9.10
C ALA A 4 10.12 -3.15 -9.90
N ALA A 5 11.22 -2.79 -9.24
CA ALA A 5 12.41 -2.26 -9.89
C ALA A 5 13.06 -3.28 -10.83
N ARG A 6 13.03 -4.57 -10.52
CA ARG A 6 13.52 -5.64 -11.42
C ARG A 6 12.70 -5.79 -12.71
N ALA A 7 11.48 -5.24 -12.75
CA ALA A 7 10.63 -5.19 -13.93
C ALA A 7 10.91 -3.96 -14.83
N CYS A 8 12.08 -3.33 -14.73
CA CYS A 8 12.49 -2.14 -15.49
C CYS A 8 11.66 -0.88 -15.21
N ALA A 9 11.01 -0.80 -14.05
CA ALA A 9 10.28 0.39 -13.61
C ALA A 9 11.19 1.33 -12.80
N CYS A 10 11.12 2.63 -13.05
CA CYS A 10 11.65 3.63 -12.13
C CYS A 10 10.70 3.71 -10.93
N VAL A 11 11.21 3.46 -9.73
CA VAL A 11 10.41 3.40 -8.49
C VAL A 11 10.61 4.66 -7.67
N VAL A 12 9.51 5.35 -7.32
CA VAL A 12 9.57 6.44 -6.35
C VAL A 12 9.27 5.88 -4.95
N LEU A 13 10.25 6.03 -4.06
CA LEU A 13 10.19 5.56 -2.68
C LEU A 13 9.62 6.67 -1.79
N LEU A 14 8.35 6.54 -1.38
CA LEU A 14 7.67 7.47 -0.50
C LEU A 14 7.67 6.97 0.94
N GLY A 15 8.08 7.79 1.89
CA GLY A 15 8.03 7.45 3.31
C GLY A 15 8.69 8.49 4.20
N ARG A 16 8.52 8.36 5.51
CA ARG A 16 9.02 9.32 6.51
C ARG A 16 10.46 9.03 7.00
N ASN A 17 10.90 7.78 6.89
CA ASN A 17 12.21 7.37 7.37
C ASN A 17 13.23 7.37 6.23
N VAL A 18 13.97 8.48 6.10
CA VAL A 18 14.94 8.68 5.03
C VAL A 18 15.99 7.57 4.98
N ARG A 19 16.54 7.15 6.15
CA ARG A 19 17.54 6.07 6.20
C ARG A 19 16.99 4.73 5.67
N ALA A 20 15.72 4.44 5.95
CA ALA A 20 15.09 3.23 5.42
C ALA A 20 14.85 3.33 3.91
N LEU A 21 14.54 4.53 3.39
CA LEU A 21 14.40 4.77 1.96
C LEU A 21 15.74 4.65 1.25
N GLU A 22 16.81 5.21 1.81
CA GLU A 22 18.18 5.09 1.31
C GLU A 22 18.67 3.63 1.27
N ALA A 23 18.38 2.85 2.29
CA ALA A 23 18.73 1.43 2.31
C ALA A 23 18.03 0.64 1.18
N VAL A 24 16.77 0.95 0.89
CA VAL A 24 16.02 0.35 -0.24
C VAL A 24 16.55 0.87 -1.58
N TYR A 25 16.91 2.15 -1.66
CA TYR A 25 17.54 2.75 -2.82
C TYR A 25 18.81 2.00 -3.20
N ASP A 26 19.74 1.83 -2.24
CA ASP A 26 21.01 1.12 -2.43
C ASP A 26 20.79 -0.36 -2.82
N GLU A 27 19.74 -1.00 -2.31
CA GLU A 27 19.39 -2.37 -2.67
C GLU A 27 18.93 -2.46 -4.13
N ILE A 28 18.15 -1.50 -4.60
CA ILE A 28 17.68 -1.42 -5.98
C ILE A 28 18.86 -1.18 -6.94
N GLU A 29 19.76 -0.24 -6.62
CA GLU A 29 20.95 0.02 -7.41
C GLU A 29 21.86 -1.20 -7.50
N ARG A 30 22.15 -1.85 -6.37
CA ARG A 30 22.95 -3.08 -6.30
C ARG A 30 22.35 -4.23 -7.14
N ALA A 31 21.03 -4.25 -7.28
CA ALA A 31 20.34 -5.22 -8.13
C ALA A 31 20.45 -4.90 -9.64
N GLY A 32 21.08 -3.79 -10.02
CA GLY A 32 21.24 -3.37 -11.42
C GLY A 32 19.92 -2.89 -12.08
N ALA A 33 18.93 -2.51 -11.26
CA ALA A 33 17.68 -1.96 -11.76
C ALA A 33 17.79 -0.45 -12.03
N ALA A 34 16.76 0.15 -12.65
CA ALA A 34 16.72 1.58 -12.88
C ALA A 34 16.81 2.33 -11.53
N ALA A 35 17.62 3.40 -11.49
CA ALA A 35 17.82 4.19 -10.29
C ALA A 35 16.48 4.70 -9.74
N PRO A 36 16.13 4.41 -8.48
CA PRO A 36 14.89 4.89 -7.89
C PRO A 36 14.99 6.37 -7.51
N ALA A 37 13.87 7.01 -7.25
CA ALA A 37 13.83 8.33 -6.62
C ALA A 37 13.35 8.21 -5.18
N ILE A 38 13.81 9.10 -4.29
CA ILE A 38 13.34 9.17 -2.90
C ILE A 38 12.51 10.44 -2.73
N TYR A 39 11.31 10.30 -2.15
CA TYR A 39 10.46 11.41 -1.76
C TYR A 39 10.10 11.28 -0.27
N PRO A 40 10.81 11.99 0.63
CA PRO A 40 10.52 11.97 2.06
C PRO A 40 9.19 12.68 2.34
N MET A 41 8.23 11.95 2.93
CA MET A 41 6.95 12.52 3.37
C MET A 41 6.42 11.74 4.57
N ASP A 42 6.04 12.45 5.63
CA ASP A 42 5.27 11.85 6.74
C ASP A 42 3.77 12.00 6.47
N LEU A 43 3.13 10.90 6.10
CA LEU A 43 1.70 10.87 5.80
C LEU A 43 0.82 11.27 6.99
N ALA A 44 1.32 11.18 8.23
CA ALA A 44 0.58 11.57 9.42
C ALA A 44 0.39 13.09 9.51
N GLY A 45 1.34 13.87 8.98
CA GLY A 45 1.29 15.33 8.97
C GLY A 45 1.04 15.95 7.60
N ALA A 46 1.05 15.15 6.54
CA ALA A 46 0.92 15.63 5.17
C ALA A 46 -0.48 16.20 4.89
N THR A 47 -0.50 17.37 4.28
CA THR A 47 -1.70 18.08 3.85
C THR A 47 -2.08 17.73 2.40
N ALA A 48 -3.24 18.17 1.95
CA ALA A 48 -3.63 18.04 0.55
C ALA A 48 -2.61 18.68 -0.41
N ARG A 49 -2.03 19.84 0.00
CA ARG A 49 -1.02 20.55 -0.78
C ARG A 49 0.27 19.73 -0.95
N ASP A 50 0.73 19.05 0.10
CA ASP A 50 1.93 18.20 0.02
C ASP A 50 1.76 17.06 -0.99
N HIS A 51 0.54 16.49 -1.09
CA HIS A 51 0.23 15.47 -2.09
C HIS A 51 0.13 16.07 -3.50
N ASP A 52 -0.43 17.27 -3.66
CA ASP A 52 -0.49 17.97 -4.94
C ASP A 52 0.92 18.36 -5.41
N ASP A 53 1.80 18.84 -4.51
CA ASP A 53 3.21 19.16 -4.80
C ASP A 53 4.01 17.90 -5.19
N LEU A 54 3.76 16.77 -4.55
CA LEU A 54 4.32 15.46 -4.96
C LEU A 54 3.89 15.11 -6.38
N ALA A 55 2.58 15.15 -6.66
CA ALA A 55 2.05 14.81 -7.98
C ALA A 55 2.62 15.71 -9.08
N ALA A 56 2.73 17.02 -8.82
CA ALA A 56 3.36 17.96 -9.73
C ALA A 56 4.86 17.66 -9.97
N SER A 57 5.57 17.22 -8.93
CA SER A 57 6.96 16.80 -9.07
C SER A 57 7.10 15.53 -9.92
N LEU A 58 6.24 14.54 -9.70
CA LEU A 58 6.21 13.32 -10.51
C LEU A 58 5.88 13.62 -11.98
N GLU A 59 4.92 14.52 -12.22
CA GLU A 59 4.56 14.93 -13.58
C GLU A 59 5.72 15.63 -14.30
N ARG A 60 6.40 16.53 -13.62
CA ARG A 60 7.55 17.27 -14.17
C ARG A 60 8.73 16.34 -14.47
N GLU A 61 8.99 15.35 -13.63
CA GLU A 61 10.13 14.45 -13.75
C GLU A 61 9.89 13.31 -14.75
N PHE A 62 8.70 12.71 -14.70
CA PHE A 62 8.38 11.49 -15.45
C PHE A 62 7.29 11.65 -16.51
N GLY A 63 6.52 12.75 -16.49
CA GLY A 63 5.43 13.02 -17.43
C GLY A 63 4.16 12.19 -17.21
N ARG A 64 4.30 10.96 -16.70
CA ARG A 64 3.21 10.03 -16.40
C ARG A 64 3.52 9.17 -15.17
N LEU A 65 2.51 8.46 -14.69
CA LEU A 65 2.65 7.46 -13.65
C LEU A 65 1.97 6.16 -14.11
N ASP A 66 2.71 5.06 -14.09
CA ASP A 66 2.20 3.74 -14.55
C ASP A 66 1.68 2.89 -13.37
N GLY A 67 2.04 3.23 -12.13
CA GLY A 67 1.61 2.48 -10.96
C GLY A 67 1.60 3.28 -9.67
N LEU A 68 0.61 3.00 -8.80
CA LEU A 68 0.50 3.56 -7.47
C LEU A 68 0.18 2.45 -6.47
N VAL A 69 0.98 2.33 -5.40
CA VAL A 69 0.79 1.29 -4.37
C VAL A 69 0.56 1.92 -3.00
N HIS A 70 -0.61 1.69 -2.44
CA HIS A 70 -0.97 2.08 -1.07
C HIS A 70 -0.61 0.96 -0.09
N ALA A 71 0.67 0.90 0.31
CA ALA A 71 1.19 -0.09 1.25
C ALA A 71 1.52 0.49 2.63
N ALA A 72 1.51 1.82 2.79
CA ALA A 72 1.71 2.45 4.08
C ALA A 72 0.58 2.09 5.04
N ALA A 73 0.93 1.84 6.29
CA ALA A 73 -0.03 1.61 7.36
C ALA A 73 0.49 2.15 8.68
N HIS A 74 -0.42 2.68 9.49
CA HIS A 74 -0.15 3.09 10.86
C HIS A 74 -1.06 2.33 11.81
N PHE A 75 -0.47 1.70 12.80
CA PHE A 75 -1.11 0.99 13.90
C PHE A 75 -0.33 1.30 15.16
N ASP A 76 -1.01 1.74 16.20
CA ASP A 76 -0.39 2.03 17.50
C ASP A 76 -0.31 0.76 18.36
N THR A 77 -1.44 0.33 18.93
CA THR A 77 -1.53 -0.88 19.77
C THR A 77 -2.96 -1.39 19.82
N LEU A 78 -3.14 -2.63 20.27
CA LEU A 78 -4.44 -3.15 20.67
C LEU A 78 -4.79 -2.57 22.04
N GLN A 79 -5.94 -1.92 22.17
CA GLN A 79 -6.38 -1.31 23.42
C GLN A 79 -7.92 -1.21 23.49
N PRO A 80 -8.50 -1.18 24.69
CA PRO A 80 -9.94 -0.91 24.87
C PRO A 80 -10.36 0.38 24.18
N PHE A 81 -11.54 0.40 23.58
CA PHE A 81 -12.04 1.56 22.83
C PHE A 81 -12.02 2.85 23.65
N GLU A 82 -12.37 2.78 24.93
CA GLU A 82 -12.40 3.92 25.87
C GLU A 82 -11.01 4.49 26.21
N GLN A 83 -9.95 3.75 25.94
CA GLN A 83 -8.56 4.17 26.18
C GLN A 83 -7.92 4.80 24.94
N GLN A 84 -8.53 4.66 23.76
CA GLN A 84 -8.00 5.24 22.55
C GLN A 84 -8.12 6.77 22.57
N THR A 85 -7.01 7.46 22.42
CA THR A 85 -7.00 8.93 22.36
C THR A 85 -7.50 9.45 21.01
N SER A 86 -7.95 10.71 20.98
CA SER A 86 -8.34 11.39 19.75
C SER A 86 -7.19 11.52 18.78
N GLU A 87 -5.96 11.65 19.26
CA GLU A 87 -4.73 11.77 18.47
C GLU A 87 -4.40 10.45 17.79
N GLU A 88 -4.46 9.32 18.49
CA GLU A 88 -4.26 7.98 17.93
C GLU A 88 -5.33 7.67 16.86
N TRP A 89 -6.59 7.97 17.18
CA TRP A 89 -7.69 7.84 16.21
C TRP A 89 -7.42 8.66 14.96
N SER A 90 -7.13 9.96 15.11
CA SER A 90 -6.90 10.88 13.99
C SER A 90 -5.72 10.45 13.14
N ARG A 91 -4.64 9.98 13.77
CA ARG A 91 -3.45 9.49 13.08
C ARG A 91 -3.75 8.21 12.30
N ALA A 92 -4.52 7.29 12.87
CA ALA A 92 -4.95 6.07 12.17
C ALA A 92 -5.78 6.40 10.93
N GLN A 93 -6.74 7.34 11.03
CA GLN A 93 -7.53 7.80 9.87
C GLN A 93 -6.64 8.51 8.84
N GLN A 94 -5.76 9.40 9.31
CA GLN A 94 -4.91 10.19 8.43
C GLN A 94 -4.01 9.30 7.55
N VAL A 95 -3.30 8.35 8.15
CA VAL A 95 -2.34 7.51 7.40
C VAL A 95 -3.03 6.43 6.58
N ASN A 96 -4.08 5.78 7.13
CA ASN A 96 -4.66 4.61 6.49
C ASN A 96 -5.83 4.92 5.54
N VAL A 97 -6.39 6.14 5.57
CA VAL A 97 -7.55 6.54 4.73
C VAL A 97 -7.29 7.85 4.00
N ASN A 98 -7.01 8.95 4.73
CA ASN A 98 -6.91 10.27 4.12
C ASN A 98 -5.72 10.36 3.17
N ALA A 99 -4.56 9.82 3.56
CA ALA A 99 -3.38 9.82 2.70
C ALA A 99 -3.59 9.00 1.42
N PRO A 100 -4.11 7.75 1.43
CA PRO A 100 -4.52 7.05 0.22
C PRO A 100 -5.50 7.82 -0.66
N PHE A 101 -6.51 8.46 -0.08
CA PHE A 101 -7.45 9.31 -0.83
C PHE A 101 -6.74 10.49 -1.49
N LEU A 102 -5.97 11.27 -0.72
CA LEU A 102 -5.29 12.46 -1.22
C LEU A 102 -4.26 12.13 -2.31
N LEU A 103 -3.48 11.06 -2.09
CA LEU A 103 -2.48 10.62 -3.03
C LEU A 103 -3.10 10.06 -4.32
N THR A 104 -4.17 9.27 -4.22
CA THR A 104 -4.91 8.80 -5.40
C THR A 104 -5.47 9.97 -6.18
N ARG A 105 -6.16 10.89 -5.51
CA ARG A 105 -6.72 12.10 -6.14
C ARG A 105 -5.67 12.91 -6.88
N ALA A 106 -4.54 13.19 -6.24
CA ALA A 106 -3.47 14.00 -6.82
C ALA A 106 -2.77 13.30 -8.00
N CYS A 107 -2.57 11.96 -7.91
CA CYS A 107 -1.86 11.18 -8.93
C CYS A 107 -2.76 10.72 -10.09
N LEU A 108 -4.08 10.71 -9.94
CA LEU A 108 -5.01 10.17 -10.96
C LEU A 108 -4.85 10.82 -12.34
N PRO A 109 -4.63 12.15 -12.49
CA PRO A 109 -4.35 12.75 -13.80
C PRO A 109 -3.11 12.18 -14.49
N SER A 110 -2.02 11.91 -13.74
CA SER A 110 -0.78 11.33 -14.27
C SER A 110 -0.93 9.85 -14.60
N LEU A 111 -1.72 9.09 -13.81
CA LEU A 111 -2.08 7.70 -14.11
C LEU A 111 -2.90 7.58 -15.40
N ARG A 112 -3.81 8.51 -15.65
CA ARG A 112 -4.64 8.53 -16.87
C ARG A 112 -3.84 8.83 -18.15
N ARG A 113 -2.62 9.35 -18.06
CA ARG A 113 -1.73 9.58 -19.21
C ARG A 113 -0.97 8.34 -19.65
N ALA A 114 -0.88 7.33 -18.80
CA ALA A 114 -0.29 6.05 -19.17
C ALA A 114 -1.21 5.24 -20.08
N ASP A 115 -0.61 4.40 -20.93
CA ASP A 115 -1.36 3.48 -21.79
C ASP A 115 -2.00 2.33 -21.00
N ASP A 116 -1.37 1.94 -19.88
CA ASP A 116 -1.85 0.98 -18.90
C ASP A 116 -1.31 1.37 -17.53
N ALA A 117 -2.18 1.76 -16.61
CA ALA A 117 -1.80 2.11 -15.26
C ALA A 117 -2.54 1.25 -14.23
N ALA A 118 -1.95 1.06 -13.06
CA ALA A 118 -2.57 0.31 -11.98
C ALA A 118 -2.45 1.00 -10.62
N ILE A 119 -3.54 1.00 -9.85
CA ILE A 119 -3.55 1.36 -8.43
C ILE A 119 -3.73 0.06 -7.63
N VAL A 120 -2.88 -0.17 -6.63
CA VAL A 120 -2.96 -1.34 -5.76
C VAL A 120 -3.15 -0.91 -4.32
N PHE A 121 -4.24 -1.33 -3.71
CA PHE A 121 -4.52 -1.13 -2.28
C PHE A 121 -4.14 -2.38 -1.49
N VAL A 122 -3.36 -2.21 -0.42
CA VAL A 122 -3.00 -3.30 0.49
C VAL A 122 -3.98 -3.32 1.66
N PHE A 123 -4.83 -4.33 1.67
CA PHE A 123 -5.86 -4.53 2.69
C PHE A 123 -5.34 -5.29 3.90
N ASP A 124 -6.15 -5.33 4.92
CA ASP A 124 -6.04 -6.25 6.05
C ASP A 124 -7.31 -7.11 6.15
N ASP A 125 -7.28 -8.15 6.95
CA ASP A 125 -8.42 -9.04 7.19
C ASP A 125 -9.50 -8.30 7.97
N LEU A 126 -10.58 -7.89 7.28
CA LEU A 126 -11.65 -7.08 7.86
C LEU A 126 -12.40 -7.79 8.98
N GLU A 127 -12.57 -9.11 8.91
CA GLU A 127 -13.19 -9.89 9.99
C GLU A 127 -12.33 -9.81 11.25
N ARG A 128 -11.02 -9.90 11.10
CA ARG A 128 -10.07 -9.83 12.21
C ARG A 128 -9.97 -8.43 12.80
N VAL A 129 -9.75 -7.41 11.96
CA VAL A 129 -9.56 -6.03 12.44
C VAL A 129 -10.86 -5.32 12.79
N GLY A 130 -12.02 -5.94 12.51
CA GLY A 130 -13.34 -5.51 12.97
C GLY A 130 -13.68 -5.96 14.40
N ASN A 131 -12.81 -6.76 15.05
CA ASN A 131 -13.04 -7.22 16.42
C ASN A 131 -12.60 -6.18 17.46
N ALA A 132 -12.87 -6.49 18.74
CA ALA A 132 -12.49 -5.65 19.87
C ALA A 132 -10.98 -5.30 19.84
N PHE A 133 -10.65 -4.14 20.37
CA PHE A 133 -9.31 -3.59 20.57
C PHE A 133 -8.60 -3.03 19.32
N TRP A 134 -9.11 -3.21 18.12
CA TRP A 134 -8.51 -2.68 16.89
C TRP A 134 -8.78 -1.19 16.63
N GLY A 135 -9.77 -0.60 17.29
CA GLY A 135 -10.06 0.84 17.32
C GLY A 135 -10.01 1.53 15.95
N GLY A 136 -9.33 2.68 15.91
CA GLY A 136 -9.21 3.50 14.70
C GLY A 136 -8.54 2.81 13.52
N TYR A 137 -7.61 1.87 13.76
CA TYR A 137 -7.00 1.07 12.70
C TYR A 137 -8.04 0.18 12.00
N GLY A 138 -8.84 -0.55 12.77
CA GLY A 138 -9.88 -1.43 12.21
C GLY A 138 -10.89 -0.65 11.38
N VAL A 139 -11.37 0.48 11.90
CA VAL A 139 -12.29 1.38 11.16
C VAL A 139 -11.63 1.90 9.89
N ALA A 140 -10.37 2.34 9.95
CA ALA A 140 -9.65 2.85 8.79
C ALA A 140 -9.48 1.78 7.69
N LYS A 141 -9.23 0.51 8.06
CA LYS A 141 -9.11 -0.58 7.07
C LYS A 141 -10.45 -0.88 6.38
N HIS A 142 -11.58 -0.77 7.08
CA HIS A 142 -12.90 -0.86 6.46
C HIS A 142 -13.16 0.32 5.51
N ALA A 143 -12.81 1.55 5.92
CA ALA A 143 -12.94 2.73 5.08
C ALA A 143 -12.05 2.66 3.82
N LEU A 144 -10.82 2.13 3.95
CA LEU A 144 -9.92 1.92 2.81
C LEU A 144 -10.52 0.95 1.78
N HIS A 145 -11.24 -0.07 2.23
CA HIS A 145 -11.95 -0.98 1.33
C HIS A 145 -13.01 -0.23 0.52
N GLY A 146 -13.83 0.60 1.18
CA GLY A 146 -14.83 1.44 0.52
C GLY A 146 -14.19 2.41 -0.48
N LEU A 147 -13.08 3.06 -0.11
CA LEU A 147 -12.33 3.94 -1.01
C LEU A 147 -11.87 3.20 -2.26
N ALA A 148 -11.28 2.02 -2.12
CA ALA A 148 -10.80 1.23 -3.26
C ALA A 148 -11.96 0.82 -4.20
N SER A 149 -13.13 0.49 -3.66
CA SER A 149 -14.33 0.17 -4.45
C SER A 149 -14.80 1.37 -5.26
N ILE A 150 -14.87 2.55 -4.65
CA ILE A 150 -15.26 3.80 -5.33
C ILE A 150 -14.27 4.13 -6.45
N VAL A 151 -12.95 4.07 -6.16
CA VAL A 151 -11.91 4.32 -7.18
C VAL A 151 -11.99 3.32 -8.32
N HIS A 152 -12.31 2.04 -8.03
CA HIS A 152 -12.52 1.05 -9.07
C HIS A 152 -13.67 1.42 -10.00
N GLU A 153 -14.87 1.69 -9.45
CA GLU A 153 -16.05 2.06 -10.23
C GLU A 153 -15.81 3.31 -11.10
N GLU A 154 -15.16 4.34 -10.55
CA GLU A 154 -14.83 5.57 -11.28
C GLU A 154 -13.74 5.39 -12.35
N THR A 155 -12.96 4.33 -12.28
CA THR A 155 -11.88 4.05 -13.25
C THR A 155 -12.20 2.88 -14.18
N GLU A 156 -13.31 2.17 -14.01
CA GLU A 156 -13.65 0.93 -14.72
C GLU A 156 -13.56 1.07 -16.25
N SER A 157 -14.05 2.17 -16.80
CA SER A 157 -14.03 2.45 -18.23
C SER A 157 -12.77 3.16 -18.74
N THR A 158 -11.73 3.27 -17.89
CA THR A 158 -10.48 3.96 -18.20
C THR A 158 -9.31 2.98 -18.35
N ARG A 159 -8.12 3.52 -18.70
CA ARG A 159 -6.86 2.76 -18.73
C ARG A 159 -6.25 2.55 -17.34
N VAL A 160 -6.84 3.09 -16.28
CA VAL A 160 -6.39 2.93 -14.91
C VAL A 160 -7.09 1.74 -14.28
N ARG A 161 -6.34 0.71 -13.94
CA ARG A 161 -6.86 -0.49 -13.26
C ARG A 161 -6.74 -0.33 -11.75
N THR A 162 -7.81 -0.60 -11.02
CA THR A 162 -7.78 -0.63 -9.57
C THR A 162 -7.81 -2.08 -9.09
N HIS A 163 -6.86 -2.43 -8.24
CA HIS A 163 -6.71 -3.74 -7.62
C HIS A 163 -6.60 -3.62 -6.11
N ALA A 164 -6.93 -4.69 -5.41
CA ALA A 164 -6.64 -4.83 -4.00
C ALA A 164 -5.95 -6.17 -3.72
N ILE A 165 -5.10 -6.19 -2.69
CA ILE A 165 -4.43 -7.41 -2.23
C ILE A 165 -4.65 -7.57 -0.73
N LEU A 166 -5.00 -8.79 -0.31
CA LEU A 166 -5.05 -9.22 1.07
C LEU A 166 -3.90 -10.21 1.31
N PRO A 167 -2.75 -9.72 1.84
CA PRO A 167 -1.54 -10.52 1.91
C PRO A 167 -1.57 -11.63 2.97
N GLY A 168 -2.47 -11.53 3.96
CA GLY A 168 -2.47 -12.40 5.13
C GLY A 168 -1.38 -12.04 6.14
N PRO A 169 -1.17 -12.89 7.16
CA PRO A 169 -0.10 -12.70 8.13
C PRO A 169 1.29 -12.75 7.48
N MET A 170 2.15 -11.79 7.82
CA MET A 170 3.53 -11.69 7.30
C MET A 170 4.49 -11.27 8.43
N ARG A 171 5.77 -11.54 8.26
CA ARG A 171 6.85 -11.09 9.14
C ARG A 171 7.04 -9.57 9.05
N THR A 172 6.21 -8.79 9.76
CA THR A 172 6.24 -7.33 9.75
C THR A 172 6.31 -6.75 11.16
N ALA A 173 6.77 -5.51 11.26
CA ALA A 173 6.76 -4.77 12.51
C ALA A 173 5.33 -4.57 13.03
N LEU A 174 4.35 -4.31 12.14
CA LEU A 174 2.94 -4.19 12.48
C LEU A 174 2.41 -5.49 13.10
N ARG A 175 2.71 -6.65 12.49
CA ARG A 175 2.30 -7.95 13.04
C ARG A 175 2.85 -8.17 14.44
N ARG A 176 4.12 -7.86 14.65
CA ARG A 176 4.78 -7.97 15.96
C ARG A 176 4.17 -7.05 17.00
N ALA A 177 3.79 -5.83 16.62
CA ALA A 177 3.14 -4.89 17.51
C ALA A 177 1.72 -5.35 17.90
N ALA A 178 0.97 -5.97 16.98
CA ALA A 178 -0.38 -6.47 17.25
C ALA A 178 -0.37 -7.80 18.03
N TYR A 179 0.64 -8.65 17.86
CA TYR A 179 0.73 -10.00 18.43
C TYR A 179 2.11 -10.24 19.04
N PHE A 180 2.41 -9.56 20.13
CA PHE A 180 3.73 -9.59 20.78
C PHE A 180 4.14 -10.97 21.33
N GLY A 181 3.19 -11.87 21.58
CA GLY A 181 3.42 -13.25 22.01
C GLY A 181 3.54 -14.26 20.88
N GLU A 182 3.42 -13.85 19.62
CA GLU A 182 3.48 -14.73 18.46
C GLU A 182 4.90 -14.83 17.91
N ASP A 183 5.29 -16.03 17.51
CA ASP A 183 6.53 -16.21 16.73
C ASP A 183 6.31 -15.69 15.31
N THR A 184 6.74 -14.46 15.05
CA THR A 184 6.60 -13.84 13.73
C THR A 184 7.44 -14.53 12.65
N LEU A 185 8.45 -15.34 13.01
CA LEU A 185 9.26 -16.11 12.04
C LEU A 185 8.47 -17.27 11.43
N ALA A 186 7.39 -17.72 12.09
CA ALA A 186 6.49 -18.72 11.54
C ALA A 186 5.68 -18.21 10.33
N HIS A 187 5.66 -16.89 10.10
CA HIS A 187 4.93 -16.29 8.98
C HIS A 187 5.79 -16.09 7.74
N PRO A 188 5.16 -16.07 6.54
CA PRO A 188 5.84 -15.80 5.28
C PRO A 188 6.58 -14.46 5.28
N ASP A 189 7.63 -14.39 4.46
CA ASP A 189 8.33 -13.15 4.17
C ASP A 189 7.44 -12.19 3.37
N PRO A 190 7.47 -10.88 3.62
CA PRO A 190 6.78 -9.87 2.82
C PRO A 190 7.09 -9.90 1.32
N ALA A 191 8.22 -10.49 0.92
CA ALA A 191 8.60 -10.66 -0.49
C ALA A 191 7.54 -11.40 -1.33
N HIS A 192 6.80 -12.33 -0.70
CA HIS A 192 5.70 -13.03 -1.38
C HIS A 192 4.57 -12.06 -1.79
N ALA A 193 4.15 -11.18 -0.87
CA ALA A 193 3.17 -10.14 -1.18
C ALA A 193 3.72 -9.11 -2.17
N ALA A 194 5.02 -8.77 -2.08
CA ALA A 194 5.66 -7.86 -3.01
C ALA A 194 5.67 -8.39 -4.45
N ALA A 195 5.89 -9.69 -4.64
CA ALA A 195 5.80 -10.34 -5.96
C ALA A 195 4.39 -10.26 -6.54
N ALA A 196 3.36 -10.50 -5.72
CA ALA A 196 1.97 -10.40 -6.14
C ALA A 196 1.57 -8.94 -6.47
N ILE A 197 2.04 -7.95 -5.71
CA ILE A 197 1.84 -6.52 -6.01
C ILE A 197 2.49 -6.16 -7.36
N ALA A 198 3.73 -6.61 -7.61
CA ALA A 198 4.39 -6.35 -8.89
C ALA A 198 3.62 -6.98 -10.07
N TRP A 199 3.06 -8.17 -9.89
CA TRP A 199 2.19 -8.78 -10.91
C TRP A 199 0.91 -7.97 -11.14
N LEU A 200 0.27 -7.45 -10.08
CA LEU A 200 -0.94 -6.61 -10.19
C LEU A 200 -0.66 -5.29 -10.93
N LEU A 201 0.54 -4.75 -10.83
CA LEU A 201 0.96 -3.56 -11.57
C LEU A 201 1.13 -3.83 -13.07
N GLY A 202 1.40 -5.08 -13.46
CA GLY A 202 1.63 -5.44 -14.86
C GLY A 202 0.36 -5.73 -15.65
N PRO A 203 0.43 -5.73 -17.00
CA PRO A 203 -0.73 -5.93 -17.88
C PRO A 203 -1.34 -7.33 -17.74
N ALA A 204 -0.59 -8.33 -17.28
CA ALA A 204 -1.08 -9.69 -17.06
C ALA A 204 -2.23 -9.77 -16.03
N ALA A 205 -2.35 -8.77 -15.15
CA ALA A 205 -3.41 -8.69 -14.14
C ALA A 205 -4.68 -7.97 -14.64
N ALA A 206 -4.78 -7.60 -15.90
CA ALA A 206 -5.92 -6.82 -16.43
C ALA A 206 -7.28 -7.50 -16.16
N SER A 207 -7.35 -8.83 -16.22
CA SER A 207 -8.59 -9.60 -15.97
C SER A 207 -8.99 -9.65 -14.49
N THR A 208 -8.14 -9.21 -13.57
CA THR A 208 -8.41 -9.18 -12.12
C THR A 208 -8.81 -7.80 -11.60
N ARG A 209 -9.07 -6.84 -12.50
CA ARG A 209 -9.56 -5.50 -12.17
C ARG A 209 -10.75 -5.57 -11.22
N GLY A 210 -10.76 -4.73 -10.18
CA GLY A 210 -11.82 -4.66 -9.18
C GLY A 210 -11.87 -5.83 -8.20
N ARG A 211 -10.97 -6.80 -8.32
CA ARG A 211 -10.94 -7.97 -7.43
C ARG A 211 -9.91 -7.81 -6.32
N VAL A 212 -10.19 -8.48 -5.21
CA VAL A 212 -9.23 -8.65 -4.11
C VAL A 212 -8.44 -9.95 -4.36
N LEU A 213 -7.13 -9.82 -4.54
CA LEU A 213 -6.23 -10.97 -4.58
C LEU A 213 -5.95 -11.43 -3.14
N ASP A 214 -6.58 -12.52 -2.73
CA ASP A 214 -6.44 -13.07 -1.37
C ASP A 214 -5.34 -14.15 -1.33
N LEU A 215 -4.16 -13.77 -0.82
CA LEU A 215 -3.01 -14.69 -0.71
C LEU A 215 -3.16 -15.71 0.43
N ARG A 216 -4.10 -15.55 1.35
CA ARG A 216 -4.37 -16.54 2.41
C ARG A 216 -4.87 -17.85 1.82
N ARG A 217 -5.59 -17.78 0.70
CA ARG A 217 -6.15 -18.95 0.00
C ARG A 217 -5.08 -19.80 -0.70
N THR A 218 -4.04 -19.15 -1.24
CA THR A 218 -2.94 -19.85 -1.90
C THR A 218 -2.05 -20.59 -0.90
N ALA A 219 -1.81 -20.01 0.28
CA ALA A 219 -1.06 -20.67 1.35
C ALA A 219 -1.78 -21.90 1.92
N SER A 220 -3.12 -21.87 2.02
CA SER A 220 -3.94 -22.99 2.53
C SER A 220 -4.01 -24.17 1.56
N ALA A 221 -3.83 -23.95 0.26
CA ALA A 221 -3.79 -25.03 -0.73
C ALA A 221 -2.45 -25.79 -0.71
N ALA A 222 -1.34 -25.06 -0.49
CA ALA A 222 0.01 -25.66 -0.43
C ALA A 222 0.30 -26.45 0.86
N GLN A 223 -0.55 -26.36 1.88
CA GLN A 223 -0.42 -27.12 3.13
C GLN A 223 -1.25 -28.43 3.16
N ARG A 224 -1.97 -28.75 2.09
CA ARG A 224 -2.85 -29.92 2.00
C ARG A 224 -2.34 -30.99 1.04
N ASP A 225 -1.19 -30.80 0.43
CA ASP A 225 -0.43 -31.80 -0.36
C ASP A 225 0.81 -32.27 0.44
#